data_d72cba7dc9d68db7b56f75eea33d8e59
#
_entry.id   d72cba7dc9d68db7b56f75eea33d8e59
#
_cell.length_a   1.000
_cell.length_b   1.000
_cell.length_c   1.000
_cell.angle_alpha   90.00
_cell.angle_beta   90.00
_cell.angle_gamma   90.00
#
_symmetry.space_group_name_H-M   'P 1'
#
loop_
_entity.id
_entity.type
_entity.pdbx_description
1 polymer ?
#
loop_
_entity_poly.entity_id
_entity_poly.type
_entity_poly.pdbx_seq_one_letter_code
_entity_poly.pdbx_strand_id
1 'polypeptide(L)'
;MSEQKNMTNPVLDVALRIREMRQIVGYTIADMAEKTEISQELYAQYESGSADLPFSFVHKCAKVFGLELTELLEGQSAKLSAYTITRRGKGMVTASEDGITIADMAPMFRSKLATPYWVTYEYSEELQDKPIHTTTHDGQEFDLVIRGAMRIRIGDHEEILREGDSIFYKSSTPHGMIAIEGKDCVFLSMIMASDKRDTALKITPQPARKNRRENLLCNHFVVGEENENGMLTDIRYTDTDKYNFAFDTVDAIARKDPERLAMVHIANDGAERRFTFKDMKDASSQCANYFKSLGIRRGDRVMLVLKRHYQFWFAILGLHKLGAVAIPATNQLVEHDFTYRFEAGGVSAILCTADGDTARQVELAEEVSGRKLTKILVGGMREGWHDFNEEYGLFSRRYLRAEDAPCGDDPMLMFFTSGTTGYPKIATHSYKYALGHYVTAKYWHQVEKDGLHFTISETGWGKALWG
;
A
#
# COMPACT_ATOMS: atom_id res chain seq x y z
N MET A 1 28.67 -3.18 28.26
CA MET A 1 28.13 -4.48 27.92
C MET A 1 27.63 -4.37 26.51
N SER A 2 28.31 -5.02 25.60
CA SER A 2 28.16 -4.93 24.15
C SER A 2 26.89 -5.66 23.70
N GLU A 3 26.01 -4.97 23.00
CA GLU A 3 24.91 -5.57 22.22
C GLU A 3 25.51 -6.44 21.10
N GLN A 4 25.40 -7.74 21.26
CA GLN A 4 25.62 -8.68 20.17
C GLN A 4 24.46 -8.54 19.17
N LYS A 5 24.70 -7.81 18.08
CA LYS A 5 23.93 -7.91 16.83
C LYS A 5 24.01 -9.39 16.36
N ASN A 6 22.90 -10.11 16.43
CA ASN A 6 22.75 -11.37 15.71
C ASN A 6 22.93 -11.08 14.22
N MET A 7 24.13 -11.31 13.69
CA MET A 7 24.37 -11.38 12.25
C MET A 7 23.74 -12.70 11.77
N THR A 8 22.55 -12.64 11.19
CA THR A 8 21.98 -13.74 10.40
C THR A 8 22.94 -14.06 9.25
N ASN A 9 23.28 -15.33 9.09
CA ASN A 9 24.13 -15.78 7.97
C ASN A 9 23.24 -15.82 6.71
N PRO A 10 23.45 -14.93 5.71
CA PRO A 10 22.58 -14.86 4.53
C PRO A 10 22.51 -16.17 3.74
N VAL A 11 23.58 -16.97 3.76
CA VAL A 11 23.65 -18.27 3.09
C VAL A 11 22.73 -19.27 3.79
N LEU A 12 22.71 -19.28 5.11
CA LEU A 12 21.83 -20.13 5.89
C LEU A 12 20.36 -19.77 5.68
N ASP A 13 20.04 -18.48 5.58
CA ASP A 13 18.67 -18.03 5.31
C ASP A 13 18.15 -18.50 3.95
N VAL A 14 19.00 -18.49 2.91
CA VAL A 14 18.64 -19.00 1.58
C VAL A 14 18.50 -20.53 1.61
N ALA A 15 19.40 -21.24 2.29
CA ALA A 15 19.34 -22.70 2.46
C ALA A 15 18.05 -23.14 3.16
N LEU A 16 17.65 -22.44 4.22
CA LEU A 16 16.39 -22.70 4.93
C LEU A 16 15.18 -22.46 4.03
N ARG A 17 15.16 -21.39 3.22
CA ARG A 17 14.08 -21.15 2.25
C ARG A 17 13.98 -22.25 1.21
N ILE A 18 15.10 -22.72 0.67
CA ILE A 18 15.13 -23.85 -0.28
C ILE A 18 14.50 -25.08 0.36
N ARG A 19 14.88 -25.39 1.60
CA ARG A 19 14.33 -26.52 2.36
C ARG A 19 12.83 -26.39 2.57
N GLU A 20 12.38 -25.23 3.01
CA GLU A 20 10.97 -24.94 3.25
C GLU A 20 10.16 -25.04 1.95
N MET A 21 10.65 -24.47 0.85
CA MET A 21 10.01 -24.57 -0.47
C MET A 21 9.91 -26.01 -0.96
N ARG A 22 10.98 -26.81 -0.79
CA ARG A 22 10.96 -28.23 -1.12
C ARG A 22 9.85 -28.97 -0.37
N GLN A 23 9.76 -28.74 0.94
CA GLN A 23 8.75 -29.37 1.80
C GLN A 23 7.32 -28.98 1.40
N ILE A 24 7.10 -27.71 1.08
CA ILE A 24 5.79 -27.17 0.66
C ILE A 24 5.34 -27.76 -0.67
N VAL A 25 6.24 -27.86 -1.64
CA VAL A 25 5.94 -28.47 -2.93
C VAL A 25 5.79 -29.99 -2.82
N GLY A 26 6.23 -30.58 -1.69
CA GLY A 26 6.14 -32.00 -1.39
C GLY A 26 7.21 -32.84 -2.07
N TYR A 27 8.34 -32.24 -2.44
CA TYR A 27 9.48 -32.97 -3.01
C TYR A 27 10.37 -33.54 -1.93
N THR A 28 10.91 -34.76 -2.20
CA THR A 28 11.97 -35.36 -1.41
C THR A 28 13.33 -34.74 -1.77
N ILE A 29 14.36 -35.01 -0.96
CA ILE A 29 15.74 -34.63 -1.30
C ILE A 29 16.17 -35.32 -2.62
N ALA A 30 15.74 -36.56 -2.87
CA ALA A 30 15.99 -37.27 -4.12
C ALA A 30 15.38 -36.59 -5.33
N ASP A 31 14.10 -36.15 -5.23
CA ASP A 31 13.42 -35.44 -6.32
C ASP A 31 14.12 -34.13 -6.67
N MET A 32 14.56 -33.38 -5.64
CA MET A 32 15.24 -32.11 -5.86
C MET A 32 16.66 -32.30 -6.40
N ALA A 33 17.37 -33.34 -5.95
CA ALA A 33 18.69 -33.67 -6.46
C ALA A 33 18.63 -33.99 -7.97
N GLU A 34 17.66 -34.82 -8.37
CA GLU A 34 17.39 -35.11 -9.79
C GLU A 34 17.05 -33.86 -10.59
N LYS A 35 16.09 -33.05 -10.09
CA LYS A 35 15.63 -31.79 -10.79
C LYS A 35 16.70 -30.70 -10.86
N THR A 36 17.64 -30.69 -9.92
CA THR A 36 18.76 -29.73 -9.91
C THR A 36 20.04 -30.30 -10.50
N GLU A 37 20.04 -31.60 -10.92
CA GLU A 37 21.13 -32.31 -11.56
C GLU A 37 22.41 -32.36 -10.71
N ILE A 38 22.26 -32.68 -9.41
CA ILE A 38 23.36 -32.88 -8.46
C ILE A 38 23.12 -34.15 -7.65
N SER A 39 24.14 -34.63 -6.90
CA SER A 39 23.95 -35.77 -6.01
C SER A 39 23.06 -35.43 -4.80
N GLN A 40 22.41 -36.46 -4.21
CA GLN A 40 21.58 -36.29 -3.02
C GLN A 40 22.38 -35.78 -1.82
N GLU A 41 23.62 -36.26 -1.70
CA GLU A 41 24.53 -35.85 -0.63
C GLU A 41 24.88 -34.36 -0.74
N LEU A 42 25.17 -33.89 -1.96
CA LEU A 42 25.52 -32.52 -2.22
C LEU A 42 24.31 -31.61 -2.03
N TYR A 43 23.11 -32.06 -2.47
CA TYR A 43 21.87 -31.32 -2.23
C TYR A 43 21.61 -31.16 -0.72
N ALA A 44 21.75 -32.23 0.06
CA ALA A 44 21.55 -32.19 1.51
C ALA A 44 22.56 -31.25 2.21
N GLN A 45 23.81 -31.20 1.74
CA GLN A 45 24.80 -30.24 2.25
C GLN A 45 24.42 -28.79 1.98
N TYR A 46 23.95 -28.49 0.77
CA TYR A 46 23.47 -27.14 0.41
C TYR A 46 22.25 -26.78 1.24
N GLU A 47 21.26 -27.64 1.33
CA GLU A 47 20.02 -27.37 2.07
C GLU A 47 20.22 -27.23 3.58
N SER A 48 21.25 -27.89 4.14
CA SER A 48 21.61 -27.76 5.58
C SER A 48 22.42 -26.47 5.87
N GLY A 49 22.88 -25.77 4.85
CA GLY A 49 23.76 -24.61 5.00
C GLY A 49 25.20 -24.99 5.43
N SER A 50 25.57 -26.28 5.32
CA SER A 50 26.93 -26.77 5.68
C SER A 50 27.95 -26.56 4.55
N ALA A 51 27.52 -26.11 3.37
CA ALA A 51 28.34 -25.74 2.25
C ALA A 51 27.84 -24.43 1.61
N ASP A 52 28.73 -23.68 0.96
CA ASP A 52 28.37 -22.48 0.22
C ASP A 52 27.43 -22.80 -0.92
N LEU A 53 26.42 -21.96 -1.13
CA LEU A 53 25.40 -22.11 -2.16
C LEU A 53 25.87 -21.51 -3.49
N PRO A 54 26.22 -22.29 -4.50
CA PRO A 54 26.54 -21.76 -5.81
C PRO A 54 25.34 -21.05 -6.43
N PHE A 55 25.55 -19.93 -7.09
CA PHE A 55 24.50 -19.19 -7.78
C PHE A 55 23.69 -20.07 -8.74
N SER A 56 24.39 -20.96 -9.48
CA SER A 56 23.77 -21.91 -10.41
C SER A 56 22.81 -22.89 -9.70
N PHE A 57 23.11 -23.32 -8.48
CA PHE A 57 22.26 -24.18 -7.69
C PHE A 57 21.00 -23.43 -7.24
N VAL A 58 21.16 -22.23 -6.68
CA VAL A 58 20.02 -21.38 -6.24
C VAL A 58 19.10 -21.05 -7.42
N HIS A 59 19.67 -20.75 -8.59
CA HIS A 59 18.90 -20.51 -9.81
C HIS A 59 18.12 -21.74 -10.29
N LYS A 60 18.72 -22.94 -10.24
CA LYS A 60 18.02 -24.19 -10.56
C LYS A 60 16.87 -24.46 -9.58
N CYS A 61 17.10 -24.25 -8.27
CA CYS A 61 16.05 -24.37 -7.26
C CYS A 61 14.90 -23.39 -7.53
N ALA A 62 15.19 -22.12 -7.82
CA ALA A 62 14.19 -21.11 -8.16
C ALA A 62 13.32 -21.56 -9.35
N LYS A 63 13.97 -22.05 -10.42
CA LYS A 63 13.28 -22.58 -11.61
C LYS A 63 12.38 -23.79 -11.30
N VAL A 64 12.85 -24.73 -10.46
CA VAL A 64 12.07 -25.90 -10.05
C VAL A 64 10.84 -25.49 -9.24
N PHE A 65 10.96 -24.45 -8.41
CA PHE A 65 9.87 -23.94 -7.59
C PHE A 65 8.95 -22.95 -8.36
N GLY A 66 9.32 -22.56 -9.57
CA GLY A 66 8.60 -21.56 -10.34
C GLY A 66 8.67 -20.15 -9.74
N LEU A 67 9.81 -19.80 -9.15
CA LEU A 67 10.12 -18.54 -8.51
C LEU A 67 11.15 -17.76 -9.34
N GLU A 68 11.13 -16.43 -9.23
CA GLU A 68 12.25 -15.62 -9.67
C GLU A 68 13.43 -15.79 -8.70
N LEU A 69 14.65 -15.67 -9.22
CA LEU A 69 15.86 -15.86 -8.41
C LEU A 69 15.94 -14.87 -7.23
N THR A 70 15.55 -13.62 -7.47
CA THR A 70 15.47 -12.56 -6.45
C THR A 70 14.46 -12.91 -5.36
N GLU A 71 13.36 -13.55 -5.70
CA GLU A 71 12.37 -14.03 -4.72
C GLU A 71 12.97 -15.05 -3.78
N LEU A 72 13.78 -15.98 -4.29
CA LEU A 72 14.42 -17.01 -3.46
C LEU A 72 15.57 -16.43 -2.62
N LEU A 73 16.35 -15.49 -3.17
CA LEU A 73 17.46 -14.83 -2.47
C LEU A 73 16.99 -13.85 -1.39
N GLU A 74 16.06 -12.98 -1.73
CA GLU A 74 15.59 -11.92 -0.84
C GLU A 74 14.36 -12.34 -0.03
N GLY A 75 13.69 -13.40 -0.47
CA GLY A 75 12.47 -13.91 0.14
C GLY A 75 11.28 -12.96 -0.01
N GLN A 76 11.31 -12.08 -1.02
CA GLN A 76 10.24 -11.14 -1.35
C GLN A 76 9.41 -11.65 -2.54
N SER A 77 8.88 -12.86 -2.45
CA SER A 77 7.97 -13.38 -3.49
C SER A 77 6.61 -12.70 -3.40
N ALA A 78 6.07 -12.29 -4.53
CA ALA A 78 4.67 -11.83 -4.63
C ALA A 78 3.69 -12.92 -4.15
N LYS A 79 4.01 -14.19 -4.34
CA LYS A 79 3.25 -15.33 -3.80
C LYS A 79 3.26 -15.38 -2.28
N LEU A 80 4.40 -15.10 -1.66
CA LEU A 80 4.56 -15.18 -0.20
C LEU A 80 4.01 -13.98 0.55
N SER A 81 3.86 -12.83 -0.11
CA SER A 81 3.28 -11.62 0.47
C SER A 81 1.81 -11.42 0.13
N ALA A 82 1.34 -11.93 -1.03
CA ALA A 82 -0.04 -11.75 -1.48
C ALA A 82 -0.95 -12.94 -1.08
N TYR A 83 -0.50 -14.17 -1.27
CA TYR A 83 -1.23 -15.37 -0.87
C TYR A 83 -0.30 -16.59 -0.74
N THR A 84 -0.75 -17.58 0.04
CA THR A 84 -0.16 -18.93 0.10
C THR A 84 -1.28 -19.96 0.02
N ILE A 85 -0.96 -21.14 -0.52
CA ILE A 85 -1.89 -22.28 -0.59
C ILE A 85 -1.27 -23.46 0.13
N THR A 86 -1.92 -23.89 1.20
CA THR A 86 -1.57 -25.14 1.89
C THR A 86 -2.62 -26.19 1.54
N ARG A 87 -2.19 -27.27 0.92
CA ARG A 87 -3.08 -28.37 0.53
C ARG A 87 -3.41 -29.23 1.77
N ARG A 88 -4.55 -29.94 1.70
CA ARG A 88 -5.02 -30.81 2.78
C ARG A 88 -3.89 -31.76 3.28
N GLY A 89 -3.65 -31.75 4.58
CA GLY A 89 -2.62 -32.57 5.21
C GLY A 89 -1.17 -32.13 4.95
N LYS A 90 -0.93 -30.93 4.42
CA LYS A 90 0.40 -30.36 4.09
C LYS A 90 0.75 -29.13 4.93
N GLY A 91 0.05 -28.90 6.05
CA GLY A 91 0.48 -27.92 7.03
C GLY A 91 1.84 -28.30 7.63
N MET A 92 2.63 -27.30 8.00
CA MET A 92 3.92 -27.53 8.67
C MET A 92 3.68 -27.82 10.15
N VAL A 93 3.97 -29.03 10.60
CA VAL A 93 3.84 -29.42 12.00
C VAL A 93 4.87 -28.62 12.82
N THR A 94 4.38 -27.82 13.76
CA THR A 94 5.18 -26.97 14.64
C THR A 94 5.33 -27.56 16.05
N ALA A 95 4.36 -28.37 16.46
CA ALA A 95 4.40 -29.11 17.71
C ALA A 95 3.66 -30.45 17.54
N SER A 96 4.18 -31.50 18.16
CA SER A 96 3.56 -32.82 18.25
C SER A 96 4.04 -33.49 19.52
N GLU A 97 3.32 -33.24 20.62
CA GLU A 97 3.64 -33.76 21.96
C GLU A 97 2.33 -34.04 22.72
N ASP A 98 2.37 -35.06 23.58
CA ASP A 98 1.29 -35.41 24.55
C ASP A 98 -0.12 -35.50 23.95
N GLY A 99 -0.26 -36.07 22.74
CA GLY A 99 -1.54 -36.23 22.06
C GLY A 99 -2.08 -34.93 21.41
N ILE A 100 -1.25 -33.89 21.27
CA ILE A 100 -1.55 -32.63 20.62
C ILE A 100 -0.67 -32.51 19.37
N THR A 101 -1.31 -32.25 18.23
CA THR A 101 -0.60 -31.93 16.98
C THR A 101 -1.03 -30.58 16.47
N ILE A 102 -0.08 -29.68 16.26
CA ILE A 102 -0.30 -28.32 15.76
C ILE A 102 0.43 -28.16 14.43
N ALA A 103 -0.27 -27.79 13.39
CA ALA A 103 0.30 -27.55 12.06
C ALA A 103 -0.01 -26.13 11.58
N ASP A 104 1.02 -25.31 11.30
CA ASP A 104 0.87 -23.98 10.66
C ASP A 104 0.37 -24.18 9.23
N MET A 105 -0.75 -23.55 8.90
CA MET A 105 -1.41 -23.62 7.59
C MET A 105 -0.92 -22.55 6.62
N ALA A 106 -0.09 -21.62 7.08
CA ALA A 106 0.48 -20.57 6.24
C ALA A 106 1.97 -20.29 6.57
N PRO A 107 2.84 -21.34 6.64
CA PRO A 107 4.20 -21.21 7.15
C PRO A 107 5.04 -20.22 6.34
N MET A 108 4.74 -20.08 5.06
CA MET A 108 5.49 -19.21 4.13
C MET A 108 4.91 -17.82 3.95
N PHE A 109 3.75 -17.52 4.56
CA PHE A 109 3.18 -16.19 4.45
C PHE A 109 3.88 -15.23 5.41
N ARG A 110 4.45 -14.14 4.88
CA ARG A 110 5.18 -13.13 5.67
C ARG A 110 4.24 -12.08 6.27
N SER A 111 4.69 -11.49 7.38
CA SER A 111 3.97 -10.42 8.06
C SER A 111 2.52 -10.79 8.39
N LYS A 112 2.31 -12.02 8.85
CA LYS A 112 0.99 -12.49 9.28
C LYS A 112 0.48 -11.61 10.43
N LEU A 113 -0.73 -11.10 10.30
CA LEU A 113 -1.49 -10.49 11.39
C LEU A 113 -2.17 -11.55 12.25
N ALA A 114 -2.46 -12.72 11.63
CA ALA A 114 -2.98 -13.90 12.29
C ALA A 114 -2.32 -15.15 11.71
N THR A 115 -2.01 -16.12 12.55
CA THR A 115 -1.46 -17.40 12.12
C THR A 115 -2.55 -18.47 12.21
N PRO A 116 -2.96 -19.07 11.09
CA PRO A 116 -3.90 -20.19 11.08
C PRO A 116 -3.20 -21.49 11.42
N TYR A 117 -3.67 -22.18 12.43
CA TYR A 117 -3.20 -23.50 12.82
C TYR A 117 -4.29 -24.55 12.65
N TRP A 118 -3.93 -25.69 12.11
CA TRP A 118 -4.74 -26.91 12.16
C TRP A 118 -4.32 -27.68 13.37
N VAL A 119 -5.23 -27.81 14.34
CA VAL A 119 -4.93 -28.41 15.65
C VAL A 119 -5.71 -29.69 15.79
N THR A 120 -5.04 -30.74 16.27
CA THR A 120 -5.66 -32.02 16.62
C THR A 120 -5.33 -32.33 18.07
N TYR A 121 -6.35 -32.56 18.87
CA TYR A 121 -6.27 -33.11 20.22
C TYR A 121 -6.75 -34.54 20.17
N GLU A 122 -5.89 -35.49 20.54
CA GLU A 122 -6.25 -36.88 20.70
C GLU A 122 -7.11 -37.06 21.97
N TYR A 123 -8.12 -37.91 21.86
CA TYR A 123 -8.93 -38.25 23.03
C TYR A 123 -8.13 -39.07 24.03
N SER A 124 -8.19 -38.69 25.31
CA SER A 124 -7.59 -39.43 26.41
C SER A 124 -8.60 -39.56 27.55
N GLU A 125 -8.90 -40.82 27.93
CA GLU A 125 -9.77 -41.13 29.08
C GLU A 125 -9.18 -40.57 30.38
N GLU A 126 -7.85 -40.61 30.53
CA GLU A 126 -7.16 -40.13 31.72
C GLU A 126 -7.30 -38.62 31.99
N LEU A 127 -7.58 -37.85 30.95
CA LEU A 127 -7.72 -36.38 31.06
C LEU A 127 -9.15 -35.96 31.43
N GLN A 128 -10.13 -36.86 31.35
CA GLN A 128 -11.55 -36.48 31.52
C GLN A 128 -11.85 -36.03 32.95
N ASP A 129 -11.23 -36.65 33.93
CA ASP A 129 -11.46 -36.39 35.37
C ASP A 129 -10.39 -35.47 35.96
N LYS A 130 -9.42 -35.00 35.15
CA LYS A 130 -8.37 -34.08 35.64
C LYS A 130 -8.75 -32.64 35.33
N PRO A 131 -8.28 -31.68 36.13
CA PRO A 131 -8.37 -30.26 35.81
C PRO A 131 -7.68 -29.97 34.47
N ILE A 132 -8.32 -29.20 33.61
CA ILE A 132 -7.73 -28.78 32.33
C ILE A 132 -6.50 -27.92 32.61
N HIS A 133 -5.34 -28.33 32.09
CA HIS A 133 -4.12 -27.55 32.15
C HIS A 133 -4.29 -26.28 31.31
N THR A 134 -4.00 -25.11 31.89
CA THR A 134 -4.15 -23.82 31.20
C THR A 134 -2.80 -23.18 30.96
N THR A 135 -2.68 -22.52 29.80
CA THR A 135 -1.53 -21.71 29.41
C THR A 135 -1.97 -20.31 29.06
N THR A 136 -1.04 -19.39 28.88
CA THR A 136 -1.31 -18.03 28.43
C THR A 136 -0.29 -17.65 27.37
N HIS A 137 -0.71 -16.84 26.40
CA HIS A 137 0.20 -16.19 25.48
C HIS A 137 -0.35 -14.81 25.09
N ASP A 138 0.47 -13.99 24.43
CA ASP A 138 0.05 -12.68 23.97
C ASP A 138 -0.89 -12.79 22.77
N GLY A 139 -1.82 -11.84 22.69
CA GLY A 139 -2.72 -11.70 21.54
C GLY A 139 -4.16 -12.14 21.79
N GLN A 140 -4.81 -12.52 20.73
CA GLN A 140 -6.19 -13.02 20.73
C GLN A 140 -6.23 -14.32 19.92
N GLU A 141 -7.20 -15.17 20.22
CA GLU A 141 -7.36 -16.45 19.55
C GLU A 141 -8.83 -16.66 19.19
N PHE A 142 -9.02 -17.23 17.98
CA PHE A 142 -10.31 -17.68 17.50
C PHE A 142 -10.19 -19.15 17.11
N ASP A 143 -11.03 -19.99 17.73
CA ASP A 143 -11.10 -21.41 17.44
C ASP A 143 -12.44 -21.77 16.80
N LEU A 144 -12.40 -22.63 15.79
CA LEU A 144 -13.56 -23.20 15.13
C LEU A 144 -13.44 -24.73 15.11
N VAL A 145 -14.36 -25.44 15.73
CA VAL A 145 -14.36 -26.89 15.74
C VAL A 145 -14.78 -27.44 14.38
N ILE A 146 -13.86 -28.21 13.75
CA ILE A 146 -14.05 -28.82 12.43
C ILE A 146 -14.59 -30.25 12.56
N ARG A 147 -14.19 -30.97 13.60
CA ARG A 147 -14.60 -32.35 13.86
C ARG A 147 -14.43 -32.73 15.32
N GLY A 148 -15.38 -33.48 15.87
CA GLY A 148 -15.37 -33.92 17.26
C GLY A 148 -15.93 -32.89 18.22
N ALA A 149 -15.54 -33.00 19.49
CA ALA A 149 -15.95 -32.06 20.54
C ALA A 149 -14.80 -31.81 21.49
N MET A 150 -14.77 -30.61 22.07
CA MET A 150 -13.78 -30.24 23.10
C MET A 150 -14.45 -29.60 24.29
N ARG A 151 -13.89 -29.80 25.47
CA ARG A 151 -14.16 -29.01 26.65
C ARG A 151 -13.00 -28.00 26.79
N ILE A 152 -13.38 -26.72 26.73
CA ILE A 152 -12.44 -25.60 26.85
C ILE A 152 -12.64 -24.89 28.18
N ARG A 153 -11.54 -24.49 28.79
CA ARG A 153 -11.53 -23.64 29.99
C ARG A 153 -10.91 -22.28 29.67
N ILE A 154 -11.62 -21.20 29.99
CA ILE A 154 -11.15 -19.82 29.84
C ILE A 154 -11.29 -19.14 31.21
N GLY A 155 -10.18 -18.89 31.89
CA GLY A 155 -10.18 -18.44 33.25
C GLY A 155 -10.91 -19.41 34.17
N ASP A 156 -12.01 -18.98 34.77
CA ASP A 156 -12.84 -19.79 35.68
C ASP A 156 -14.07 -20.42 34.98
N HIS A 157 -14.25 -20.21 33.68
CA HIS A 157 -15.38 -20.73 32.92
C HIS A 157 -14.98 -21.94 32.08
N GLU A 158 -15.85 -22.94 32.05
CA GLU A 158 -15.71 -24.11 31.17
C GLU A 158 -16.91 -24.20 30.23
N GLU A 159 -16.67 -24.46 28.98
CA GLU A 159 -17.67 -24.62 27.93
C GLU A 159 -17.39 -25.86 27.07
N ILE A 160 -18.43 -26.41 26.49
CA ILE A 160 -18.31 -27.54 25.56
C ILE A 160 -18.62 -27.02 24.17
N LEU A 161 -17.66 -27.22 23.26
CA LEU A 161 -17.77 -26.87 21.86
C LEU A 161 -17.83 -28.13 21.01
N ARG A 162 -18.74 -28.16 20.04
CA ARG A 162 -18.93 -29.25 19.07
C ARG A 162 -18.68 -28.78 17.66
N GLU A 163 -18.72 -29.70 16.74
CA GLU A 163 -18.54 -29.41 15.30
C GLU A 163 -19.43 -28.24 14.83
N GLY A 164 -18.78 -27.21 14.27
CA GLY A 164 -19.39 -25.95 13.84
C GLY A 164 -19.41 -24.84 14.88
N ASP A 165 -19.17 -25.16 16.16
CA ASP A 165 -19.09 -24.14 17.20
C ASP A 165 -17.75 -23.40 17.14
N SER A 166 -17.75 -22.15 17.55
CA SER A 166 -16.55 -21.31 17.63
C SER A 166 -16.48 -20.50 18.91
N ILE A 167 -15.26 -20.13 19.28
CA ILE A 167 -15.00 -19.27 20.41
C ILE A 167 -13.94 -18.24 20.05
N PHE A 168 -14.04 -17.04 20.63
CA PHE A 168 -13.08 -15.96 20.49
C PHE A 168 -12.72 -15.40 21.86
N TYR A 169 -11.42 -15.38 22.19
CA TYR A 169 -10.97 -14.92 23.50
C TYR A 169 -9.62 -14.20 23.47
N LYS A 170 -9.30 -13.52 24.57
CA LYS A 170 -7.99 -12.95 24.80
C LYS A 170 -7.06 -14.03 25.33
N SER A 171 -5.98 -14.32 24.61
CA SER A 171 -5.05 -15.39 24.96
C SER A 171 -4.20 -15.11 26.22
N SER A 172 -4.22 -13.86 26.70
CA SER A 172 -3.67 -13.50 28.03
C SER A 172 -4.55 -13.99 29.21
N THR A 173 -5.80 -14.41 28.95
CA THR A 173 -6.62 -15.12 29.93
C THR A 173 -6.16 -16.59 29.96
N PRO A 174 -5.91 -17.19 31.14
CA PRO A 174 -5.56 -18.60 31.22
C PRO A 174 -6.57 -19.47 30.47
N HIS A 175 -6.12 -20.26 29.53
CA HIS A 175 -6.97 -21.10 28.68
C HIS A 175 -6.34 -22.45 28.42
N GLY A 176 -7.16 -23.44 28.16
CA GLY A 176 -6.76 -24.79 27.80
C GLY A 176 -7.96 -25.61 27.41
N MET A 177 -7.72 -26.74 26.74
CA MET A 177 -8.78 -27.57 26.19
C MET A 177 -8.40 -29.03 26.16
N ILE A 178 -9.38 -29.91 26.13
CA ILE A 178 -9.24 -31.36 25.97
C ILE A 178 -10.32 -31.88 25.01
N ALA A 179 -9.98 -32.91 24.24
CA ALA A 179 -10.97 -33.65 23.44
C ALA A 179 -11.88 -34.47 24.36
N ILE A 180 -13.18 -34.54 24.04
CA ILE A 180 -14.21 -35.22 24.81
C ILE A 180 -15.04 -36.16 23.93
N GLU A 181 -16.03 -36.83 24.51
CA GLU A 181 -16.98 -37.73 23.80
C GLU A 181 -16.31 -38.92 23.10
N GLY A 182 -15.15 -39.39 23.62
CA GLY A 182 -14.49 -40.59 23.13
C GLY A 182 -13.86 -40.49 21.73
N LYS A 183 -13.64 -39.26 21.23
CA LYS A 183 -13.09 -39.01 19.88
C LYS A 183 -12.13 -37.84 19.89
N ASP A 184 -11.17 -37.86 18.98
CA ASP A 184 -10.27 -36.77 18.74
C ASP A 184 -11.04 -35.52 18.31
N CYS A 185 -10.60 -34.36 18.77
CA CYS A 185 -11.09 -33.07 18.36
C CYS A 185 -10.12 -32.41 17.38
N VAL A 186 -10.64 -31.94 16.24
CA VAL A 186 -9.90 -31.18 15.25
C VAL A 186 -10.53 -29.80 15.13
N PHE A 187 -9.76 -28.76 15.24
CA PHE A 187 -10.22 -27.40 15.11
C PHE A 187 -9.21 -26.51 14.37
N LEU A 188 -9.72 -25.43 13.78
CA LEU A 188 -8.90 -24.36 13.24
C LEU A 188 -8.70 -23.31 14.32
N SER A 189 -7.46 -23.08 14.73
CA SER A 189 -7.07 -21.99 15.59
C SER A 189 -6.45 -20.86 14.81
N MET A 190 -6.90 -19.63 15.06
CA MET A 190 -6.35 -18.41 14.48
C MET A 190 -5.74 -17.59 15.61
N ILE A 191 -4.42 -17.63 15.74
CA ILE A 191 -3.69 -16.82 16.72
C ILE A 191 -3.32 -15.47 16.10
N MET A 192 -3.87 -14.40 16.65
CA MET A 192 -3.62 -13.03 16.25
C MET A 192 -2.57 -12.43 17.19
N ALA A 193 -1.49 -11.90 16.59
CA ALA A 193 -0.45 -11.23 17.38
C ALA A 193 -1.06 -10.07 18.18
N SER A 194 -0.59 -9.90 19.45
CA SER A 194 -0.84 -8.65 20.14
C SER A 194 -0.18 -7.54 19.33
N ASP A 195 -0.95 -6.61 18.83
CA ASP A 195 -0.38 -5.33 18.45
C ASP A 195 0.27 -4.77 19.73
N LYS A 196 1.59 -4.49 19.71
CA LYS A 196 2.25 -3.74 20.79
C LYS A 196 1.63 -2.34 20.99
N ARG A 197 0.58 -2.03 20.26
CA ARG A 197 -0.34 -0.92 20.39
C ARG A 197 -1.62 -1.29 21.17
N ASP A 198 -1.70 -2.44 21.81
CA ASP A 198 -2.69 -2.71 22.86
C ASP A 198 -2.35 -2.00 24.19
N THR A 199 -1.88 -0.76 24.11
CA THR A 199 -2.49 0.25 24.96
C THR A 199 -3.93 0.31 24.48
N ALA A 200 -4.82 -0.33 25.22
CA ALA A 200 -6.25 -0.36 25.00
C ALA A 200 -6.66 0.79 24.08
N LEU A 201 -7.19 0.50 22.91
CA LEU A 201 -8.23 1.35 22.36
C LEU A 201 -9.28 1.44 23.49
N LYS A 202 -8.98 2.27 24.49
CA LYS A 202 -10.01 2.99 25.17
C LYS A 202 -10.65 3.74 24.02
N ILE A 203 -11.71 3.16 23.47
CA ILE A 203 -12.79 3.94 22.93
C ILE A 203 -13.29 4.67 24.19
N THR A 204 -12.52 5.66 24.58
CA THR A 204 -13.05 6.76 25.33
C THR A 204 -14.08 7.27 24.34
N PRO A 205 -15.40 7.18 24.61
CA PRO A 205 -16.38 7.86 23.79
C PRO A 205 -15.78 9.26 23.65
N GLN A 206 -15.38 9.64 22.40
CA GLN A 206 -14.84 10.99 22.23
C GLN A 206 -15.91 11.86 22.85
N PRO A 207 -15.61 12.72 23.84
CA PRO A 207 -16.59 13.61 24.40
C PRO A 207 -17.17 14.30 23.18
N ALA A 208 -18.51 14.22 23.02
CA ALA A 208 -19.22 14.73 21.86
C ALA A 208 -18.54 16.03 21.48
N ARG A 209 -17.88 16.08 20.32
CA ARG A 209 -17.00 17.18 19.93
C ARG A 209 -17.83 18.43 20.14
N LYS A 210 -17.54 19.19 21.19
CA LYS A 210 -18.17 20.50 21.39
C LYS A 210 -17.88 21.22 20.09
N ASN A 211 -18.91 21.55 19.31
CA ASN A 211 -18.90 22.30 18.07
C ASN A 211 -17.96 23.51 18.18
N ARG A 212 -16.64 23.26 18.18
CA ARG A 212 -15.70 24.29 17.80
C ARG A 212 -15.82 24.32 16.29
N ARG A 213 -16.53 25.34 15.80
CA ARG A 213 -16.41 25.76 14.40
C ARG A 213 -14.92 26.00 14.16
N GLU A 214 -14.23 24.95 13.74
CA GLU A 214 -12.84 25.10 13.34
C GLU A 214 -12.87 26.05 12.16
N ASN A 215 -12.14 27.16 12.27
CA ASN A 215 -12.06 28.17 11.23
C ASN A 215 -11.06 27.64 10.16
N LEU A 216 -11.49 26.61 9.42
CA LEU A 216 -10.74 26.04 8.31
C LEU A 216 -10.70 27.07 7.17
N LEU A 217 -9.61 27.11 6.43
CA LEU A 217 -9.49 28.01 5.26
C LEU A 217 -10.56 27.72 4.20
N CYS A 218 -10.93 26.44 4.04
CA CYS A 218 -11.99 26.05 3.11
C CYS A 218 -13.39 26.55 3.54
N ASN A 219 -13.62 26.95 4.79
CA ASN A 219 -14.91 27.39 5.29
C ASN A 219 -15.44 28.67 4.59
N HIS A 220 -14.58 29.38 3.88
CA HIS A 220 -15.04 30.47 2.99
C HIS A 220 -15.81 29.91 1.78
N PHE A 221 -15.40 28.74 1.27
CA PHE A 221 -15.93 28.14 0.05
C PHE A 221 -16.90 26.98 0.31
N VAL A 222 -16.70 26.24 1.41
CA VAL A 222 -17.51 25.06 1.75
C VAL A 222 -17.68 24.96 3.26
N VAL A 223 -18.93 24.81 3.71
CA VAL A 223 -19.29 24.59 5.12
C VAL A 223 -20.24 23.43 5.22
N GLY A 224 -19.84 22.39 5.98
CA GLY A 224 -20.74 21.31 6.36
C GLY A 224 -21.47 21.63 7.65
N GLU A 225 -22.78 21.43 7.69
CA GLU A 225 -23.61 21.50 8.87
C GLU A 225 -23.74 20.10 9.49
N GLU A 226 -23.54 20.01 10.80
CA GLU A 226 -23.58 18.74 11.54
C GLU A 226 -24.67 18.79 12.61
N ASN A 227 -25.33 17.65 12.82
CA ASN A 227 -26.23 17.49 13.95
C ASN A 227 -25.46 17.29 15.28
N GLU A 228 -26.17 17.14 16.37
CA GLU A 228 -25.61 16.93 17.73
C GLU A 228 -24.71 15.68 17.81
N ASN A 229 -24.90 14.69 16.94
CA ASN A 229 -24.13 13.45 16.86
C ASN A 229 -22.93 13.56 15.90
N GLY A 230 -22.65 14.73 15.32
CA GLY A 230 -21.55 14.94 14.37
C GLY A 230 -21.82 14.39 12.96
N MET A 231 -23.09 14.03 12.65
CA MET A 231 -23.46 13.60 11.31
C MET A 231 -23.73 14.82 10.42
N LEU A 232 -23.19 14.78 9.20
CA LEU A 232 -23.43 15.80 8.18
C LEU A 232 -24.92 15.82 7.81
N THR A 233 -25.54 16.99 7.92
CA THR A 233 -26.96 17.22 7.57
C THR A 233 -27.14 18.09 6.34
N ASP A 234 -26.22 19.01 6.10
CA ASP A 234 -26.25 19.90 4.95
C ASP A 234 -24.85 20.39 4.58
N ILE A 235 -24.68 20.82 3.31
CA ILE A 235 -23.42 21.40 2.80
C ILE A 235 -23.75 22.66 2.03
N ARG A 236 -23.12 23.77 2.43
CA ARG A 236 -23.22 25.02 1.70
C ARG A 236 -21.94 25.38 0.98
N TYR A 237 -22.07 25.77 -0.26
CA TYR A 237 -20.98 26.24 -1.10
C TYR A 237 -21.14 27.73 -1.38
N THR A 238 -20.04 28.49 -1.28
CA THR A 238 -20.02 29.93 -1.47
C THR A 238 -18.82 30.32 -2.34
N ASP A 239 -18.96 31.29 -3.21
CA ASP A 239 -17.89 31.87 -4.06
C ASP A 239 -17.06 30.79 -4.85
N THR A 240 -17.66 29.64 -5.13
CA THR A 240 -16.98 28.51 -5.79
C THR A 240 -16.45 28.85 -7.17
N ASP A 241 -17.06 29.86 -7.84
CA ASP A 241 -16.64 30.33 -9.16
C ASP A 241 -15.29 31.06 -9.15
N LYS A 242 -14.78 31.41 -7.97
CA LYS A 242 -13.49 32.06 -7.79
C LYS A 242 -12.42 31.11 -7.23
N TYR A 243 -12.80 29.87 -6.89
CA TYR A 243 -11.93 28.94 -6.20
C TYR A 243 -10.86 28.34 -7.13
N ASN A 244 -9.63 28.34 -6.62
CA ASN A 244 -8.50 27.62 -7.18
C ASN A 244 -7.69 26.98 -6.03
N PHE A 245 -7.63 25.66 -5.99
CA PHE A 245 -6.99 24.92 -4.90
C PHE A 245 -5.53 25.35 -4.62
N ALA A 246 -4.74 25.62 -5.68
CA ALA A 246 -3.35 26.00 -5.51
C ALA A 246 -3.20 27.37 -4.81
N PHE A 247 -4.06 28.35 -5.14
CA PHE A 247 -4.00 29.68 -4.55
C PHE A 247 -4.78 29.81 -3.23
N ASP A 248 -5.99 29.24 -3.20
CA ASP A 248 -6.95 29.48 -2.11
C ASP A 248 -6.81 28.47 -0.96
N THR A 249 -6.13 27.35 -1.20
CA THR A 249 -5.81 26.37 -0.16
C THR A 249 -4.31 26.33 0.10
N VAL A 250 -3.49 25.88 -0.85
CA VAL A 250 -2.05 25.65 -0.62
C VAL A 250 -1.31 26.95 -0.32
N ASP A 251 -1.44 27.95 -1.19
CA ASP A 251 -0.77 29.25 -0.99
C ASP A 251 -1.35 30.02 0.21
N ALA A 252 -2.64 29.84 0.50
CA ALA A 252 -3.27 30.48 1.65
C ALA A 252 -2.76 29.90 2.97
N ILE A 253 -2.58 28.57 3.06
CA ILE A 253 -1.93 27.94 4.22
C ILE A 253 -0.48 28.40 4.33
N ALA A 254 0.28 28.40 3.24
CA ALA A 254 1.66 28.86 3.22
C ALA A 254 1.83 30.32 3.71
N ARG A 255 0.86 31.19 3.45
CA ARG A 255 0.86 32.56 3.97
C ARG A 255 0.56 32.64 5.47
N LYS A 256 -0.34 31.78 5.96
CA LYS A 256 -0.80 31.77 7.35
C LYS A 256 0.17 31.03 8.28
N ASP A 257 0.72 29.90 7.81
CA ASP A 257 1.59 29.03 8.56
C ASP A 257 2.61 28.37 7.60
N PRO A 258 3.66 29.10 7.23
CA PRO A 258 4.63 28.66 6.21
C PRO A 258 5.36 27.37 6.58
N GLU A 259 5.67 27.18 7.86
CA GLU A 259 6.45 26.03 8.35
C GLU A 259 5.59 24.78 8.61
N ARG A 260 4.29 24.87 8.42
CA ARG A 260 3.40 23.73 8.58
C ARG A 260 3.74 22.63 7.58
N LEU A 261 3.85 21.39 8.09
CA LEU A 261 4.12 20.22 7.27
C LEU A 261 3.00 19.99 6.23
N ALA A 262 3.38 19.89 4.97
CA ALA A 262 2.45 19.63 3.86
C ALA A 262 2.58 18.20 3.33
N MET A 263 3.81 17.69 3.24
CA MET A 263 4.05 16.37 2.66
C MET A 263 5.29 15.71 3.28
N VAL A 264 5.20 14.39 3.47
CA VAL A 264 6.36 13.52 3.75
C VAL A 264 6.51 12.57 2.58
N HIS A 265 7.68 12.54 1.98
CA HIS A 265 8.04 11.59 0.93
C HIS A 265 9.12 10.65 1.44
N ILE A 266 8.88 9.35 1.28
CA ILE A 266 9.83 8.29 1.60
C ILE A 266 10.23 7.64 0.28
N ALA A 267 11.51 7.75 -0.07
CA ALA A 267 12.06 7.15 -1.28
C ALA A 267 12.27 5.63 -1.12
N ASN A 268 12.50 4.93 -2.22
CA ASN A 268 12.69 3.47 -2.20
C ASN A 268 13.89 3.00 -1.36
N ASP A 269 14.89 3.86 -1.21
CA ASP A 269 16.09 3.64 -0.36
C ASP A 269 15.84 3.99 1.12
N GLY A 270 14.60 4.39 1.48
CA GLY A 270 14.21 4.80 2.81
C GLY A 270 14.54 6.27 3.14
N ALA A 271 15.13 7.04 2.22
CA ALA A 271 15.41 8.45 2.45
C ALA A 271 14.11 9.25 2.61
N GLU A 272 13.98 9.95 3.72
CA GLU A 272 12.83 10.78 4.05
C GLU A 272 13.06 12.25 3.63
N ARG A 273 12.04 12.84 3.00
CA ARG A 273 11.98 14.27 2.68
C ARG A 273 10.71 14.86 3.25
N ARG A 274 10.82 15.98 3.93
CA ARG A 274 9.69 16.74 4.48
C ARG A 274 9.54 18.04 3.74
N PHE A 275 8.32 18.36 3.34
CA PHE A 275 7.99 19.59 2.64
C PHE A 275 6.95 20.37 3.45
N THR A 276 7.21 21.65 3.65
CA THR A 276 6.27 22.59 4.28
C THR A 276 5.29 23.13 3.24
N PHE A 277 4.23 23.78 3.68
CA PHE A 277 3.34 24.50 2.75
C PHE A 277 4.06 25.64 2.02
N LYS A 278 5.08 26.23 2.65
CA LYS A 278 5.95 27.23 1.98
C LYS A 278 6.72 26.58 0.83
N ASP A 279 7.28 25.38 1.03
CA ASP A 279 7.99 24.66 -0.02
C ASP A 279 7.05 24.32 -1.19
N MET A 280 5.84 23.85 -0.88
CA MET A 280 4.81 23.55 -1.91
C MET A 280 4.44 24.77 -2.72
N LYS A 281 4.23 25.94 -2.05
CA LYS A 281 3.93 27.20 -2.69
C LYS A 281 5.09 27.67 -3.58
N ASP A 282 6.32 27.64 -3.07
CA ASP A 282 7.51 28.10 -3.77
C ASP A 282 7.81 27.20 -4.98
N ALA A 283 7.83 25.87 -4.80
CA ALA A 283 8.08 24.90 -5.86
C ALA A 283 6.98 24.94 -6.95
N SER A 284 5.70 25.03 -6.57
CA SER A 284 4.63 25.13 -7.55
C SER A 284 4.66 26.45 -8.33
N SER A 285 5.13 27.54 -7.71
CA SER A 285 5.34 28.82 -8.42
C SER A 285 6.51 28.73 -9.41
N GLN A 286 7.60 28.06 -9.03
CA GLN A 286 8.72 27.78 -9.93
C GLN A 286 8.27 26.92 -11.10
N CYS A 287 7.49 25.85 -10.85
CA CYS A 287 6.92 25.00 -11.91
C CYS A 287 6.00 25.80 -12.86
N ALA A 288 5.13 26.67 -12.35
CA ALA A 288 4.26 27.48 -13.19
C ALA A 288 5.07 28.41 -14.14
N ASN A 289 6.11 29.07 -13.61
CA ASN A 289 7.01 29.90 -14.40
C ASN A 289 7.82 29.07 -15.40
N TYR A 290 8.29 27.90 -15.00
CA TYR A 290 9.02 26.97 -15.85
C TYR A 290 8.16 26.48 -17.03
N PHE A 291 6.96 25.98 -16.74
CA PHE A 291 6.02 25.51 -17.79
C PHE A 291 5.66 26.65 -18.77
N LYS A 292 5.46 27.87 -18.25
CA LYS A 292 5.22 29.04 -19.07
C LYS A 292 6.41 29.33 -20.00
N SER A 293 7.66 29.17 -19.56
CA SER A 293 8.86 29.37 -20.39
C SER A 293 8.99 28.34 -21.50
N LEU A 294 8.46 27.12 -21.30
CA LEU A 294 8.39 26.07 -22.30
C LEU A 294 7.22 26.26 -23.29
N GLY A 295 6.48 27.38 -23.20
CA GLY A 295 5.37 27.67 -24.09
C GLY A 295 4.04 27.08 -23.68
N ILE A 296 3.96 26.37 -22.53
CA ILE A 296 2.71 25.82 -22.00
C ILE A 296 1.84 26.99 -21.48
N ARG A 297 0.57 26.97 -21.83
CA ARG A 297 -0.39 28.05 -21.57
C ARG A 297 -1.68 27.52 -20.96
N ARG A 298 -2.54 28.46 -20.52
CA ARG A 298 -3.91 28.16 -20.07
C ARG A 298 -4.65 27.34 -21.12
N GLY A 299 -5.30 26.27 -20.70
CA GLY A 299 -6.06 25.35 -21.55
C GLY A 299 -5.24 24.28 -22.24
N ASP A 300 -3.90 24.35 -22.21
CA ASP A 300 -3.05 23.26 -22.68
C ASP A 300 -3.21 22.02 -21.82
N ARG A 301 -3.14 20.85 -22.44
CA ARG A 301 -3.27 19.56 -21.76
C ARG A 301 -1.90 18.94 -21.55
N VAL A 302 -1.53 18.76 -20.28
CA VAL A 302 -0.24 18.23 -19.87
C VAL A 302 -0.42 16.87 -19.21
N MET A 303 0.14 15.83 -19.80
CA MET A 303 0.08 14.49 -19.23
C MET A 303 1.15 14.32 -18.14
N LEU A 304 0.79 13.73 -16.99
CA LEU A 304 1.68 13.47 -15.86
C LEU A 304 1.79 11.96 -15.63
N VAL A 305 2.99 11.41 -15.88
CA VAL A 305 3.27 9.97 -15.73
C VAL A 305 4.44 9.78 -14.77
N LEU A 306 4.22 9.99 -13.48
CA LEU A 306 5.28 10.21 -12.50
C LEU A 306 5.34 9.17 -11.38
N LYS A 307 4.68 8.01 -11.51
CA LYS A 307 4.66 7.03 -10.43
C LYS A 307 4.37 7.70 -9.08
N ARG A 308 5.31 7.56 -8.13
CA ARG A 308 5.24 8.16 -6.78
C ARG A 308 6.31 9.23 -6.55
N HIS A 309 6.78 9.88 -7.58
CA HIS A 309 7.71 11.00 -7.45
C HIS A 309 7.03 12.19 -6.76
N TYR A 310 7.69 12.81 -5.77
CA TYR A 310 7.14 13.99 -5.09
C TYR A 310 6.98 15.20 -6.02
N GLN A 311 7.76 15.26 -7.10
CA GLN A 311 7.67 16.28 -8.14
C GLN A 311 6.29 16.36 -8.79
N PHE A 312 5.53 15.27 -8.74
CA PHE A 312 4.14 15.25 -9.20
C PHE A 312 3.30 16.35 -8.55
N TRP A 313 3.45 16.54 -7.25
CA TRP A 313 2.69 17.53 -6.50
C TRP A 313 3.11 18.96 -6.81
N PHE A 314 4.39 19.21 -7.06
CA PHE A 314 4.88 20.50 -7.51
C PHE A 314 4.35 20.85 -8.91
N ALA A 315 4.44 19.87 -9.81
CA ALA A 315 4.01 20.02 -11.19
C ALA A 315 2.50 20.28 -11.31
N ILE A 316 1.66 19.45 -10.67
CA ILE A 316 0.21 19.60 -10.76
C ILE A 316 -0.28 20.93 -10.19
N LEU A 317 0.27 21.37 -9.05
CA LEU A 317 -0.05 22.68 -8.48
C LEU A 317 0.44 23.83 -9.38
N GLY A 318 1.62 23.67 -10.04
CA GLY A 318 2.12 24.63 -11.02
C GLY A 318 1.21 24.74 -12.23
N LEU A 319 0.71 23.62 -12.76
CA LEU A 319 -0.28 23.61 -13.85
C LEU A 319 -1.60 24.27 -13.42
N HIS A 320 -2.07 24.00 -12.20
CA HIS A 320 -3.27 24.64 -11.66
C HIS A 320 -3.13 26.17 -11.53
N LYS A 321 -1.92 26.67 -11.20
CA LYS A 321 -1.65 28.12 -11.17
C LYS A 321 -1.62 28.72 -12.57
N LEU A 322 -1.05 28.01 -13.52
CA LEU A 322 -0.94 28.43 -14.92
C LEU A 322 -2.28 28.34 -15.68
N GLY A 323 -3.16 27.42 -15.26
CA GLY A 323 -4.41 27.10 -15.92
C GLY A 323 -4.29 26.04 -17.02
N ALA A 324 -3.20 25.32 -17.05
CA ALA A 324 -3.08 24.14 -17.88
C ALA A 324 -3.81 22.94 -17.24
N VAL A 325 -4.40 22.10 -18.07
CA VAL A 325 -5.19 20.94 -17.62
C VAL A 325 -4.28 19.76 -17.39
N ALA A 326 -4.20 19.25 -16.17
CA ALA A 326 -3.41 18.07 -15.86
C ALA A 326 -4.13 16.78 -16.27
N ILE A 327 -3.39 15.83 -16.84
CA ILE A 327 -3.86 14.49 -17.19
C ILE A 327 -2.98 13.46 -16.49
N PRO A 328 -3.27 13.07 -15.26
CA PRO A 328 -2.54 11.99 -14.60
C PRO A 328 -2.73 10.66 -15.32
N ALA A 329 -1.64 9.91 -15.48
CA ALA A 329 -1.67 8.61 -16.12
C ALA A 329 -0.64 7.65 -15.49
N THR A 330 -0.92 6.35 -15.58
CA THR A 330 -0.03 5.32 -15.08
C THR A 330 1.19 5.13 -15.97
N ASN A 331 2.31 4.74 -15.37
CA ASN A 331 3.54 4.40 -16.10
C ASN A 331 3.48 3.02 -16.79
N GLN A 332 2.37 2.32 -16.69
CA GLN A 332 2.14 1.03 -17.36
C GLN A 332 1.63 1.18 -18.79
N LEU A 333 1.39 2.43 -19.25
CA LEU A 333 0.96 2.70 -20.61
C LEU A 333 2.07 2.33 -21.61
N VAL A 334 1.65 1.75 -22.72
CA VAL A 334 2.51 1.44 -23.86
C VAL A 334 2.19 2.33 -25.07
N GLU A 335 2.95 2.22 -26.15
CA GLU A 335 2.89 3.10 -27.33
C GLU A 335 1.44 3.37 -27.81
N HIS A 336 0.65 2.34 -28.07
CA HIS A 336 -0.71 2.52 -28.60
C HIS A 336 -1.66 3.22 -27.60
N ASP A 337 -1.42 3.04 -26.30
CA ASP A 337 -2.15 3.72 -25.24
C ASP A 337 -1.85 5.22 -25.23
N PHE A 338 -0.57 5.57 -25.35
CA PHE A 338 -0.14 6.98 -25.45
C PHE A 338 -0.65 7.62 -26.74
N THR A 339 -0.51 6.95 -27.88
CA THR A 339 -1.00 7.41 -29.18
C THR A 339 -2.48 7.81 -29.10
N TYR A 340 -3.33 6.91 -28.60
CA TYR A 340 -4.74 7.22 -28.41
C TYR A 340 -4.97 8.43 -27.49
N ARG A 341 -4.26 8.48 -26.34
CA ARG A 341 -4.46 9.54 -25.35
C ARG A 341 -3.96 10.90 -25.82
N PHE A 342 -2.88 10.92 -26.58
CA PHE A 342 -2.37 12.15 -27.19
C PHE A 342 -3.38 12.77 -28.15
N GLU A 343 -4.04 11.94 -28.94
CA GLU A 343 -5.05 12.36 -29.89
C GLU A 343 -6.37 12.73 -29.18
N ALA A 344 -6.96 11.80 -28.45
CA ALA A 344 -8.27 12.00 -27.79
C ALA A 344 -8.21 13.08 -26.72
N GLY A 345 -7.13 13.19 -25.94
CA GLY A 345 -6.93 14.23 -24.92
C GLY A 345 -6.41 15.55 -25.48
N GLY A 346 -5.94 15.58 -26.74
CA GLY A 346 -5.30 16.76 -27.32
C GLY A 346 -4.06 17.19 -26.55
N VAL A 347 -3.24 16.22 -26.09
CA VAL A 347 -2.06 16.47 -25.25
C VAL A 347 -1.03 17.30 -26.02
N SER A 348 -0.49 18.34 -25.39
CA SER A 348 0.55 19.21 -25.95
C SER A 348 1.89 19.09 -25.25
N ALA A 349 1.91 18.58 -24.02
CA ALA A 349 3.13 18.35 -23.27
C ALA A 349 3.00 17.10 -22.38
N ILE A 350 4.12 16.52 -22.02
CA ILE A 350 4.19 15.38 -21.10
C ILE A 350 5.33 15.55 -20.12
N LEU A 351 5.06 15.28 -18.86
CA LEU A 351 6.04 15.16 -17.80
C LEU A 351 6.02 13.71 -17.31
N CYS A 352 7.11 12.98 -17.54
CA CYS A 352 7.16 11.56 -17.16
C CYS A 352 8.42 11.19 -16.37
N THR A 353 8.38 10.00 -15.77
CA THR A 353 9.51 9.42 -15.06
C THR A 353 10.57 8.89 -16.03
N ALA A 354 11.84 8.99 -15.63
CA ALA A 354 12.94 8.31 -16.32
C ALA A 354 12.98 6.80 -16.01
N ASP A 355 12.24 6.36 -14.96
CA ASP A 355 12.25 4.96 -14.55
C ASP A 355 11.52 4.06 -15.54
N GLY A 356 12.18 2.97 -15.96
CA GLY A 356 11.62 1.98 -16.86
C GLY A 356 11.55 2.46 -18.33
N ASP A 357 10.53 2.02 -19.06
CA ASP A 357 10.42 2.22 -20.51
C ASP A 357 9.47 3.38 -20.91
N THR A 358 8.95 4.13 -19.93
CA THR A 358 7.90 5.14 -20.15
C THR A 358 8.31 6.18 -21.22
N ALA A 359 9.51 6.75 -21.10
CA ALA A 359 9.99 7.77 -22.05
C ALA A 359 10.10 7.24 -23.48
N ARG A 360 10.56 5.99 -23.66
CA ARG A 360 10.62 5.33 -24.96
C ARG A 360 9.24 5.08 -25.56
N GLN A 361 8.28 4.64 -24.74
CA GLN A 361 6.90 4.42 -25.21
C GLN A 361 6.25 5.74 -25.66
N VAL A 362 6.57 6.86 -25.01
CA VAL A 362 6.16 8.21 -25.42
C VAL A 362 6.74 8.59 -26.77
N GLU A 363 8.03 8.34 -26.99
CA GLU A 363 8.68 8.65 -28.28
C GLU A 363 8.10 7.83 -29.44
N LEU A 364 7.87 6.54 -29.21
CA LEU A 364 7.21 5.68 -30.21
C LEU A 364 5.80 6.20 -30.53
N ALA A 365 5.05 6.65 -29.54
CA ALA A 365 3.73 7.23 -29.73
C ALA A 365 3.77 8.58 -30.49
N GLU A 366 4.81 9.40 -30.28
CA GLU A 366 5.04 10.61 -31.10
C GLU A 366 5.29 10.26 -32.57
N GLU A 367 6.14 9.26 -32.82
CA GLU A 367 6.43 8.79 -34.18
C GLU A 367 5.17 8.28 -34.90
N VAL A 368 4.36 7.46 -34.22
CA VAL A 368 3.14 6.88 -34.78
C VAL A 368 2.05 7.94 -34.99
N SER A 369 1.84 8.83 -34.02
CA SER A 369 0.80 9.87 -34.10
C SER A 369 1.19 11.07 -34.99
N GLY A 370 2.48 11.24 -35.28
CA GLY A 370 3.00 12.43 -35.95
C GLY A 370 2.93 13.71 -35.14
N ARG A 371 2.55 13.64 -33.85
CA ARG A 371 2.48 14.78 -32.94
C ARG A 371 3.86 15.08 -32.36
N LYS A 372 4.13 16.34 -32.12
CA LYS A 372 5.31 16.78 -31.37
C LYS A 372 4.85 17.36 -30.04
N LEU A 373 5.37 16.82 -28.94
CA LEU A 373 5.06 17.24 -27.60
C LEU A 373 6.24 18.00 -26.97
N THR A 374 5.97 18.92 -26.05
CA THR A 374 6.98 19.35 -25.11
C THR A 374 7.21 18.24 -24.11
N LYS A 375 8.41 17.63 -24.15
CA LYS A 375 8.75 16.46 -23.34
C LYS A 375 9.64 16.86 -22.19
N ILE A 376 9.22 16.48 -20.97
CA ILE A 376 9.91 16.82 -19.72
C ILE A 376 10.13 15.52 -18.93
N LEU A 377 11.34 15.29 -18.43
CA LEU A 377 11.73 14.08 -17.74
C LEU A 377 12.07 14.37 -16.26
N VAL A 378 11.63 13.48 -15.36
CA VAL A 378 11.97 13.51 -13.93
C VAL A 378 12.88 12.33 -13.60
N GLY A 379 14.03 12.63 -12.99
CA GLY A 379 14.94 11.62 -12.47
C GLY A 379 15.97 11.08 -13.45
N GLY A 380 16.22 11.80 -14.55
CA GLY A 380 17.25 11.44 -15.51
C GLY A 380 17.36 12.42 -16.67
N MET A 381 18.36 12.23 -17.51
CA MET A 381 18.56 12.99 -18.74
C MET A 381 18.29 12.12 -19.97
N ARG A 382 17.68 12.72 -20.99
CA ARG A 382 17.44 12.08 -22.29
C ARG A 382 17.49 13.11 -23.42
N GLU A 383 18.10 12.78 -24.53
CA GLU A 383 18.17 13.66 -25.69
C GLU A 383 16.76 14.03 -26.18
N GLY A 384 16.54 15.31 -26.45
CA GLY A 384 15.24 15.85 -26.87
C GLY A 384 14.19 15.99 -25.77
N TRP A 385 14.60 15.83 -24.49
CA TRP A 385 13.77 16.04 -23.30
C TRP A 385 14.37 17.13 -22.43
N HIS A 386 13.50 17.90 -21.79
CA HIS A 386 13.87 18.82 -20.71
C HIS A 386 14.10 18.06 -19.41
N ASP A 387 15.11 18.44 -18.61
CA ASP A 387 15.35 17.89 -17.29
C ASP A 387 14.60 18.71 -16.23
N PHE A 388 13.52 18.12 -15.69
CA PHE A 388 12.70 18.82 -14.70
C PHE A 388 13.49 19.22 -13.47
N ASN A 389 14.32 18.32 -12.93
CA ASN A 389 15.01 18.54 -11.67
C ASN A 389 16.05 19.66 -11.76
N GLU A 390 16.74 19.74 -12.89
CA GLU A 390 17.77 20.77 -13.11
C GLU A 390 17.14 22.13 -13.49
N GLU A 391 16.01 22.12 -14.20
CA GLU A 391 15.49 23.34 -14.82
C GLU A 391 14.48 24.09 -13.93
N TYR A 392 13.47 23.42 -13.32
CA TYR A 392 12.39 24.15 -12.64
C TYR A 392 12.88 25.03 -11.50
N GLY A 393 13.89 24.59 -10.78
CA GLY A 393 14.47 25.29 -9.63
C GLY A 393 15.13 26.63 -9.98
N LEU A 394 15.47 26.86 -11.25
CA LEU A 394 16.06 28.11 -11.75
C LEU A 394 15.04 29.25 -11.88
N PHE A 395 13.78 28.94 -11.83
CA PHE A 395 12.71 29.91 -12.02
C PHE A 395 12.27 30.58 -10.72
N SER A 396 11.59 31.73 -10.86
CA SER A 396 11.12 32.52 -9.72
C SER A 396 10.16 31.75 -8.83
N ARG A 397 10.37 31.81 -7.51
CA ARG A 397 9.45 31.32 -6.47
C ARG A 397 8.20 32.19 -6.31
N ARG A 398 8.06 33.24 -7.10
CA ARG A 398 6.91 34.14 -7.08
C ARG A 398 6.10 33.97 -8.35
N TYR A 399 4.84 33.58 -8.18
CA TYR A 399 3.83 33.54 -9.25
C TYR A 399 2.58 34.23 -8.75
N LEU A 400 2.24 35.38 -9.35
CA LEU A 400 1.10 36.17 -8.92
C LEU A 400 -0.17 35.67 -9.57
N ARG A 401 -1.24 35.58 -8.78
CA ARG A 401 -2.57 35.33 -9.31
C ARG A 401 -3.03 36.52 -10.11
N ALA A 402 -3.25 36.32 -11.41
CA ALA A 402 -3.84 37.36 -12.29
C ALA A 402 -5.35 37.48 -12.03
N GLU A 403 -5.96 38.58 -12.45
CA GLU A 403 -7.42 38.76 -12.33
C GLU A 403 -8.22 37.72 -13.11
N ASP A 404 -7.68 37.27 -14.24
CA ASP A 404 -8.23 36.23 -15.10
C ASP A 404 -7.66 34.84 -14.78
N ALA A 405 -7.07 34.64 -13.59
CA ALA A 405 -6.52 33.36 -13.21
C ALA A 405 -7.58 32.24 -13.27
N PRO A 406 -7.18 31.03 -13.67
CA PRO A 406 -8.11 29.90 -13.80
C PRO A 406 -8.77 29.59 -12.47
N CYS A 407 -10.08 29.40 -12.49
CA CYS A 407 -10.88 29.13 -11.28
C CYS A 407 -12.25 28.55 -11.63
N GLY A 408 -12.99 28.17 -10.62
CA GLY A 408 -14.41 27.82 -10.75
C GLY A 408 -14.66 26.67 -11.73
N ASP A 409 -15.37 26.99 -12.81
CA ASP A 409 -15.77 26.01 -13.83
C ASP A 409 -14.71 25.77 -14.93
N ASP A 410 -13.58 26.48 -14.89
CA ASP A 410 -12.48 26.20 -15.80
C ASP A 410 -12.02 24.73 -15.68
N PRO A 411 -11.66 24.07 -16.78
CA PRO A 411 -11.08 22.73 -16.75
C PRO A 411 -9.76 22.72 -15.98
N MET A 412 -9.65 21.84 -14.99
CA MET A 412 -8.46 21.68 -14.15
C MET A 412 -7.76 20.35 -14.39
N LEU A 413 -8.56 19.30 -14.59
CA LEU A 413 -8.08 17.92 -14.51
C LEU A 413 -8.87 17.05 -15.48
N MET A 414 -8.20 16.11 -16.13
CA MET A 414 -8.81 15.08 -16.96
C MET A 414 -8.33 13.70 -16.56
N PHE A 415 -9.25 12.74 -16.47
CA PHE A 415 -8.92 11.34 -16.30
C PHE A 415 -9.41 10.49 -17.45
N PHE A 416 -8.58 9.57 -17.89
CA PHE A 416 -9.01 8.48 -18.77
C PHE A 416 -9.58 7.36 -17.92
N THR A 417 -10.88 7.09 -18.07
CA THR A 417 -11.61 6.08 -17.31
C THR A 417 -11.87 4.85 -18.19
N SER A 418 -11.90 3.65 -17.61
CA SER A 418 -12.26 2.43 -18.32
C SER A 418 -13.68 2.55 -18.87
N GLY A 419 -13.79 2.60 -20.18
CA GLY A 419 -15.09 2.55 -20.86
C GLY A 419 -15.63 1.11 -20.97
N THR A 420 -16.95 0.95 -20.94
CA THR A 420 -17.60 -0.34 -21.21
C THR A 420 -17.55 -0.78 -22.68
N THR A 421 -17.09 0.09 -23.57
CA THR A 421 -17.21 -0.05 -25.04
C THR A 421 -15.88 0.07 -25.78
N GLY A 422 -14.75 -0.36 -25.20
CA GLY A 422 -13.44 -0.38 -25.87
C GLY A 422 -12.49 0.72 -25.39
N TYR A 423 -12.37 1.84 -26.08
CA TYR A 423 -11.41 2.91 -25.74
C TYR A 423 -11.78 3.67 -24.45
N PRO A 424 -10.80 4.10 -23.64
CA PRO A 424 -11.04 4.88 -22.45
C PRO A 424 -11.78 6.19 -22.74
N LYS A 425 -12.73 6.54 -21.88
CA LYS A 425 -13.45 7.85 -21.94
C LYS A 425 -12.71 8.89 -21.12
N ILE A 426 -12.89 10.16 -21.48
CA ILE A 426 -12.31 11.29 -20.76
C ILE A 426 -13.36 11.89 -19.82
N ALA A 427 -13.04 11.91 -18.52
CA ALA A 427 -13.77 12.66 -17.51
C ALA A 427 -13.01 13.95 -17.21
N THR A 428 -13.64 15.09 -17.45
CA THR A 428 -13.06 16.42 -17.17
C THR A 428 -13.65 16.98 -15.90
N HIS A 429 -12.79 17.49 -15.02
CA HIS A 429 -13.14 18.10 -13.75
C HIS A 429 -12.68 19.57 -13.72
N SER A 430 -13.51 20.42 -13.15
CA SER A 430 -13.21 21.84 -12.93
C SER A 430 -12.47 22.09 -11.61
N TYR A 431 -12.09 23.33 -11.35
CA TYR A 431 -11.47 23.70 -10.07
C TYR A 431 -12.40 23.47 -8.87
N LYS A 432 -13.72 23.41 -9.07
CA LYS A 432 -14.70 23.07 -8.01
C LYS A 432 -14.58 21.63 -7.51
N TYR A 433 -13.95 20.74 -8.28
CA TYR A 433 -13.77 19.33 -7.94
C TYR A 433 -13.14 19.14 -6.57
N ALA A 434 -12.10 19.91 -6.25
CA ALA A 434 -11.43 19.83 -4.96
C ALA A 434 -12.36 20.16 -3.77
N LEU A 435 -13.33 21.08 -3.95
CA LEU A 435 -14.32 21.39 -2.91
C LEU A 435 -15.28 20.22 -2.64
N GLY A 436 -15.62 19.43 -3.67
CA GLY A 436 -16.43 18.23 -3.52
C GLY A 436 -15.77 17.17 -2.62
N HIS A 437 -14.44 17.11 -2.64
CA HIS A 437 -13.67 16.19 -1.80
C HIS A 437 -13.54 16.60 -0.32
N TYR A 438 -14.07 17.78 0.07
CA TYR A 438 -14.23 18.12 1.47
C TYR A 438 -15.02 17.07 2.25
N VAL A 439 -16.06 16.50 1.63
CA VAL A 439 -16.90 15.46 2.23
C VAL A 439 -16.10 14.17 2.44
N THR A 440 -15.37 13.73 1.43
CA THR A 440 -14.54 12.53 1.53
C THR A 440 -13.42 12.71 2.53
N ALA A 441 -12.71 13.81 2.51
CA ALA A 441 -11.61 14.08 3.43
C ALA A 441 -12.09 14.17 4.89
N LYS A 442 -13.15 14.92 5.16
CA LYS A 442 -13.62 15.17 6.54
C LYS A 442 -14.44 14.02 7.11
N TYR A 443 -15.39 13.46 6.34
CA TYR A 443 -16.39 12.53 6.87
C TYR A 443 -16.10 11.06 6.54
N TRP A 444 -15.43 10.78 5.43
CA TRP A 444 -15.07 9.41 5.05
C TRP A 444 -13.69 9.03 5.55
N HIS A 445 -12.66 9.77 5.14
CA HIS A 445 -11.29 9.50 5.58
C HIS A 445 -10.97 10.02 6.97
N GLN A 446 -11.81 10.90 7.52
CA GLN A 446 -11.65 11.52 8.84
C GLN A 446 -10.24 12.12 9.02
N VAL A 447 -9.76 12.80 7.98
CA VAL A 447 -8.46 13.48 8.02
C VAL A 447 -8.47 14.54 9.10
N GLU A 448 -7.62 14.36 10.11
CA GLU A 448 -7.50 15.29 11.21
C GLU A 448 -6.58 16.45 10.85
N LYS A 449 -6.81 17.60 11.50
CA LYS A 449 -5.91 18.73 11.40
C LYS A 449 -4.52 18.31 11.90
N ASP A 450 -3.49 18.63 11.11
CA ASP A 450 -2.08 18.26 11.35
C ASP A 450 -1.79 16.75 11.32
N GLY A 451 -2.77 15.92 10.96
CA GLY A 451 -2.61 14.51 10.68
C GLY A 451 -1.95 14.26 9.31
N LEU A 452 -1.32 13.11 9.16
CA LEU A 452 -0.83 12.62 7.87
C LEU A 452 -1.85 11.65 7.27
N HIS A 453 -2.22 11.90 6.03
CA HIS A 453 -3.03 10.98 5.24
C HIS A 453 -2.14 10.21 4.26
N PHE A 454 -2.35 8.90 4.18
CA PHE A 454 -1.63 8.04 3.25
C PHE A 454 -2.61 7.19 2.45
N THR A 455 -2.56 7.34 1.13
CA THR A 455 -3.34 6.52 0.21
C THR A 455 -2.42 5.59 -0.57
N ILE A 456 -2.70 4.27 -0.51
CA ILE A 456 -1.98 3.28 -1.32
C ILE A 456 -2.51 3.35 -2.75
N SER A 457 -1.95 4.28 -3.53
CA SER A 457 -2.29 4.45 -4.93
C SER A 457 -1.13 5.07 -5.68
N GLU A 458 -1.05 4.80 -6.96
CA GLU A 458 -0.09 5.44 -7.86
C GLU A 458 -0.72 6.73 -8.41
N THR A 459 0.09 7.78 -8.63
CA THR A 459 -0.38 9.13 -9.00
C THR A 459 -1.13 9.21 -10.34
N GLY A 460 -1.06 8.15 -11.16
CA GLY A 460 -1.87 8.04 -12.39
C GLY A 460 -3.37 7.77 -12.14
N TRP A 461 -3.78 7.51 -10.91
CA TRP A 461 -5.16 7.23 -10.55
C TRP A 461 -5.77 8.39 -9.76
N GLY A 462 -7.03 8.70 -10.04
CA GLY A 462 -7.77 9.75 -9.33
C GLY A 462 -7.75 9.60 -7.81
N LYS A 463 -7.75 8.36 -7.32
CA LYS A 463 -7.65 8.00 -5.91
C LYS A 463 -6.38 8.52 -5.21
N ALA A 464 -5.26 8.68 -5.93
CA ALA A 464 -4.04 9.23 -5.35
C ALA A 464 -4.12 10.73 -5.10
N LEU A 465 -4.93 11.43 -5.88
CA LEU A 465 -5.07 12.88 -5.82
C LEU A 465 -6.12 13.33 -4.80
N TRP A 466 -7.25 12.67 -4.80
CA TRP A 466 -8.47 13.14 -4.13
C TRP A 466 -9.19 12.01 -3.37
N GLY A 467 -8.56 10.86 -3.18
CA GLY A 467 -9.16 9.71 -2.53
C GLY A 467 -8.84 9.56 -1.07
#